data_f67b42bfc0b679e85d47295f34197e16
#
_entry.id   f67b42bfc0b679e85d47295f34197e16
#
_cell.length_a   1.000
_cell.length_b   1.000
_cell.length_c   1.000
_cell.angle_alpha   90.00
_cell.angle_beta   90.00
_cell.angle_gamma   90.00
#
_symmetry.space_group_name_H-M   'P 1'
#
loop_
_entity.id
_entity.type
_entity.pdbx_description
1 polymer ?
#
loop_
_entity_poly.entity_id
_entity_poly.type
_entity_poly.pdbx_seq_one_letter_code
_entity_poly.pdbx_strand_id
1 'polypeptide(L)'
;MPRNFIQVLYSSCNAANEVSLSCQDVFHKVGLMSGFVVAVARDGEHRFSKQVVPEIRIITGHGVEGDAHQGVTVKHRSRVRADPTQPNLRQVHLIHAELFDELAEKGFDVAPADLGENITTRGVDLLGLPQGALIRIGDEVVLEATGLRNPCAQIENFQAGLLNAVLDRTPDGELVRKSGIMTIVLAGGMVKADDAITIELPPLPHHKLERV
;
A
#
# COMPACT_ATOMS: atom_id res chain seq x y z
N MET A 1 -25.16 15.36 26.81
CA MET A 1 -24.62 14.02 26.49
C MET A 1 -25.19 13.61 25.14
N PRO A 2 -24.39 13.47 24.08
CA PRO A 2 -24.90 13.05 22.78
C PRO A 2 -25.15 11.53 22.77
N ARG A 3 -26.33 11.14 22.34
CA ARG A 3 -26.72 9.73 22.16
C ARG A 3 -25.99 9.15 20.96
N ASN A 4 -25.44 7.96 21.13
CA ASN A 4 -24.67 7.21 20.16
C ASN A 4 -25.43 7.03 18.82
N PHE A 5 -24.80 7.41 17.72
CA PHE A 5 -25.28 7.30 16.34
C PHE A 5 -25.58 5.84 15.89
N ILE A 6 -25.07 4.85 16.60
CA ILE A 6 -25.29 3.41 16.33
C ILE A 6 -26.72 2.96 16.68
N GLN A 7 -27.41 3.64 17.58
CA GLN A 7 -28.74 3.22 18.03
C GLN A 7 -29.88 3.68 17.11
N VAL A 8 -29.63 4.60 16.20
CA VAL A 8 -30.63 5.10 15.24
C VAL A 8 -30.78 4.18 14.03
N LEU A 9 -29.77 3.37 13.70
CA LEU A 9 -29.85 2.42 12.57
C LEU A 9 -30.60 1.13 12.90
N TYR A 10 -30.80 0.80 14.18
CA TYR A 10 -31.53 -0.41 14.59
C TYR A 10 -33.06 -0.28 14.56
N SER A 11 -33.58 0.95 14.45
CA SER A 11 -35.03 1.19 14.53
C SER A 11 -35.74 1.27 13.19
N SER A 12 -35.03 1.26 12.05
CA SER A 12 -35.63 1.42 10.71
C SER A 12 -35.73 0.14 9.89
N CYS A 13 -35.33 -1.01 10.42
CA CYS A 13 -35.40 -2.28 9.70
C CYS A 13 -36.71 -3.05 9.83
N ASN A 14 -37.78 -2.46 10.36
CA ASN A 14 -39.02 -3.19 10.66
C ASN A 14 -40.27 -2.65 9.92
N ALA A 15 -40.15 -2.21 8.69
CA ALA A 15 -41.33 -1.99 7.86
C ALA A 15 -41.02 -2.04 6.35
N ALA A 16 -41.68 -2.94 5.68
CA ALA A 16 -41.92 -3.08 4.23
C ALA A 16 -41.02 -4.08 3.47
N ASN A 17 -41.72 -5.13 3.03
CA ASN A 17 -41.42 -6.09 1.96
C ASN A 17 -40.73 -5.46 0.75
N GLU A 18 -39.62 -6.04 0.33
CA GLU A 18 -39.26 -6.56 -0.98
C GLU A 18 -37.74 -6.50 -1.18
N VAL A 19 -37.15 -7.60 -1.68
CA VAL A 19 -35.73 -7.85 -1.90
C VAL A 19 -34.91 -7.98 -0.62
N SER A 20 -34.94 -9.17 -0.04
CA SER A 20 -34.08 -9.54 1.08
C SER A 20 -32.62 -9.69 0.62
N LEU A 21 -31.91 -8.58 0.54
CA LEU A 21 -30.47 -8.60 0.76
C LEU A 21 -30.27 -8.89 2.24
N SER A 22 -29.66 -10.04 2.56
CA SER A 22 -29.40 -10.40 3.95
C SER A 22 -28.54 -9.31 4.59
N CYS A 23 -28.72 -9.10 5.90
CA CYS A 23 -27.88 -8.16 6.66
C CYS A 23 -26.37 -8.49 6.49
N GLN A 24 -26.03 -9.73 6.17
CA GLN A 24 -24.70 -10.20 5.83
C GLN A 24 -24.20 -9.69 4.47
N ASP A 25 -25.10 -9.53 3.46
CA ASP A 25 -24.73 -9.03 2.14
C ASP A 25 -24.48 -7.51 2.15
N VAL A 26 -25.11 -6.77 3.06
CA VAL A 26 -24.86 -5.34 3.27
C VAL A 26 -23.51 -5.13 3.96
N PHE A 27 -23.12 -6.00 4.91
CA PHE A 27 -21.80 -5.95 5.54
C PHE A 27 -20.66 -6.37 4.60
N HIS A 28 -20.91 -7.18 3.58
CA HIS A 28 -19.92 -7.52 2.55
C HIS A 28 -19.71 -6.41 1.50
N LYS A 29 -20.63 -5.43 1.40
CA LYS A 29 -20.55 -4.33 0.44
C LYS A 29 -20.08 -3.00 1.00
N VAL A 30 -19.97 -2.85 2.31
CA VAL A 30 -19.34 -1.71 2.96
C VAL A 30 -17.90 -2.11 3.27
N GLY A 31 -17.04 -2.08 2.25
CA GLY A 31 -15.60 -2.04 2.49
C GLY A 31 -15.33 -0.89 3.45
N LEU A 32 -14.90 -1.19 4.68
CA LEU A 32 -14.50 -0.16 5.63
C LEU A 32 -13.42 0.67 4.94
N MET A 33 -13.69 1.96 4.72
CA MET A 33 -12.69 2.90 4.22
C MET A 33 -11.54 2.91 5.21
N SER A 34 -10.40 2.36 4.81
CA SER A 34 -9.24 2.17 5.69
C SER A 34 -8.30 3.36 5.65
N GLY A 35 -8.37 4.20 4.58
CA GLY A 35 -7.51 5.36 4.42
C GLY A 35 -7.67 6.03 3.06
N PHE A 36 -6.65 6.78 2.66
CA PHE A 36 -6.62 7.50 1.39
C PHE A 36 -5.20 7.64 0.84
N VAL A 37 -5.10 7.99 -0.44
CA VAL A 37 -3.86 8.30 -1.13
C VAL A 37 -3.42 9.72 -0.78
N VAL A 38 -2.20 9.88 -0.27
CA VAL A 38 -1.60 11.20 0.02
C VAL A 38 -0.92 11.77 -1.22
N ALA A 39 -0.15 10.94 -1.92
CA ALA A 39 0.58 11.33 -3.10
C ALA A 39 0.84 10.12 -4.01
N VAL A 40 1.06 10.40 -5.28
CA VAL A 40 1.46 9.41 -6.28
C VAL A 40 2.71 9.86 -7.01
N ALA A 41 3.58 8.90 -7.35
CA ALA A 41 4.88 9.19 -7.93
C ALA A 41 5.32 8.12 -8.94
N ARG A 42 6.13 8.53 -9.91
CA ARG A 42 6.81 7.65 -10.86
C ARG A 42 8.14 8.25 -11.31
N ASP A 43 9.04 7.42 -11.79
CA ASP A 43 10.24 7.84 -12.51
C ASP A 43 10.57 6.83 -13.60
N GLY A 44 10.80 7.32 -14.83
CA GLY A 44 11.16 6.48 -15.98
C GLY A 44 12.60 5.94 -15.90
N GLU A 45 13.41 6.44 -14.97
CA GLU A 45 14.78 5.99 -14.75
C GLU A 45 14.90 5.27 -13.40
N HIS A 46 15.90 4.40 -13.27
CA HIS A 46 16.21 3.70 -12.01
C HIS A 46 16.91 4.64 -11.02
N ARG A 47 16.24 5.73 -10.62
CA ARG A 47 16.66 6.58 -9.51
C ARG A 47 16.16 6.03 -8.18
N PHE A 48 16.77 6.48 -7.08
CA PHE A 48 16.31 6.07 -5.74
C PHE A 48 14.97 6.72 -5.40
N SER A 49 14.90 8.05 -5.50
CA SER A 49 13.68 8.82 -5.30
C SER A 49 12.91 8.94 -6.62
N LYS A 50 11.60 9.13 -6.53
CA LYS A 50 10.71 9.33 -7.67
C LYS A 50 10.20 10.77 -7.71
N GLN A 51 9.49 11.12 -8.77
CA GLN A 51 8.86 12.42 -8.92
C GLN A 51 7.39 12.32 -8.59
N VAL A 52 6.92 13.16 -7.67
CA VAL A 52 5.49 13.32 -7.41
C VAL A 52 4.82 13.89 -8.65
N VAL A 53 3.71 13.29 -9.04
CA VAL A 53 2.90 13.68 -10.20
C VAL A 53 1.43 13.84 -9.79
N PRO A 54 0.61 14.58 -10.55
CA PRO A 54 -0.80 14.75 -10.19
C PRO A 54 -1.60 13.44 -10.15
N GLU A 55 -1.27 12.51 -11.06
CA GLU A 55 -1.91 11.21 -11.18
C GLU A 55 -0.96 10.19 -11.81
N ILE A 56 -1.20 8.90 -11.56
CA ILE A 56 -0.52 7.78 -12.23
C ILE A 56 -1.54 6.85 -12.85
N ARG A 57 -1.19 6.29 -14.00
CA ARG A 57 -1.92 5.17 -14.60
C ARG A 57 -1.30 3.85 -14.17
N ILE A 58 -2.12 2.97 -13.63
CA ILE A 58 -1.73 1.63 -13.21
C ILE A 58 -2.25 0.64 -14.25
N ILE A 59 -1.37 -0.27 -14.71
CA ILE A 59 -1.66 -1.26 -15.76
C ILE A 59 -1.69 -2.64 -15.15
N THR A 60 -2.78 -3.37 -15.35
CA THR A 60 -2.97 -4.75 -14.88
C THR A 60 -1.78 -5.63 -15.25
N GLY A 61 -1.22 -6.32 -14.25
CA GLY A 61 -0.08 -7.23 -14.40
C GLY A 61 1.27 -6.57 -14.71
N HIS A 62 1.34 -5.24 -14.84
CA HIS A 62 2.56 -4.52 -15.23
C HIS A 62 3.06 -3.52 -14.20
N GLY A 63 2.15 -2.82 -13.47
CA GLY A 63 2.51 -1.75 -12.54
C GLY A 63 2.22 -0.36 -13.08
N VAL A 64 3.01 0.64 -12.66
CA VAL A 64 2.81 2.05 -13.00
C VAL A 64 3.34 2.36 -14.39
N GLU A 65 2.49 2.94 -15.26
CA GLU A 65 2.86 3.33 -16.62
C GLU A 65 4.00 4.36 -16.62
N GLY A 66 5.06 4.05 -17.38
CA GLY A 66 6.23 4.92 -17.48
C GLY A 66 7.16 4.90 -16.26
N ASP A 67 6.94 4.00 -15.30
CA ASP A 67 7.90 3.77 -14.21
C ASP A 67 8.98 2.77 -14.63
N ALA A 68 10.23 2.98 -14.17
CA ALA A 68 11.36 2.10 -14.48
C ALA A 68 11.17 0.64 -14.00
N HIS A 69 10.26 0.40 -13.04
CA HIS A 69 9.93 -0.93 -12.53
C HIS A 69 8.72 -1.57 -13.20
N GLN A 70 8.12 -0.90 -14.20
CA GLN A 70 7.00 -1.43 -14.97
C GLN A 70 7.37 -2.71 -15.72
N GLY A 71 6.54 -3.75 -15.60
CA GLY A 71 6.67 -4.98 -16.39
C GLY A 71 6.25 -6.24 -15.66
N VAL A 72 6.00 -7.29 -16.45
CA VAL A 72 5.57 -8.62 -15.97
C VAL A 72 6.69 -9.40 -15.29
N THR A 73 7.94 -9.13 -15.67
CA THR A 73 9.14 -9.72 -15.06
C THR A 73 9.93 -8.67 -14.28
N VAL A 74 10.79 -9.15 -13.38
CA VAL A 74 11.59 -8.28 -12.49
C VAL A 74 12.36 -7.21 -13.27
N LYS A 75 12.37 -5.98 -12.73
CA LYS A 75 13.11 -4.83 -13.26
C LYS A 75 14.20 -4.34 -12.30
N HIS A 76 14.16 -4.75 -11.04
CA HIS A 76 15.17 -4.37 -10.07
C HIS A 76 16.54 -4.97 -10.47
N ARG A 77 17.56 -4.11 -10.61
CA ARG A 77 18.88 -4.46 -11.19
C ARG A 77 19.53 -5.71 -10.61
N SER A 78 19.48 -5.90 -9.28
CA SER A 78 20.08 -7.07 -8.64
C SER A 78 19.32 -8.37 -8.96
N ARG A 79 17.99 -8.31 -9.11
CA ARG A 79 17.15 -9.46 -9.42
C ARG A 79 17.27 -9.84 -10.91
N VAL A 80 17.28 -8.86 -11.81
CA VAL A 80 17.53 -9.07 -13.24
C VAL A 80 18.87 -9.76 -13.45
N ARG A 81 19.90 -9.39 -12.66
CA ARG A 81 21.22 -10.05 -12.72
C ARG A 81 21.17 -11.50 -12.26
N ALA A 82 20.33 -11.82 -11.26
CA ALA A 82 20.20 -13.18 -10.74
C ALA A 82 19.36 -14.06 -11.69
N ASP A 83 18.20 -13.59 -12.11
CA ASP A 83 17.29 -14.27 -13.03
C ASP A 83 16.27 -13.24 -13.61
N PRO A 84 16.42 -12.84 -14.88
CA PRO A 84 15.53 -11.85 -15.51
C PRO A 84 14.13 -12.38 -15.83
N THR A 85 13.89 -13.69 -15.70
CA THR A 85 12.60 -14.32 -16.03
C THR A 85 11.64 -14.39 -14.84
N GLN A 86 12.13 -14.07 -13.63
CA GLN A 86 11.28 -14.07 -12.43
C GLN A 86 10.07 -13.16 -12.57
N PRO A 87 8.89 -13.57 -12.07
CA PRO A 87 7.72 -12.69 -12.02
C PRO A 87 8.02 -11.42 -11.23
N ASN A 88 7.47 -10.29 -11.68
CA ASN A 88 7.57 -9.03 -10.96
C ASN A 88 6.55 -8.95 -9.84
N LEU A 89 6.93 -9.38 -8.64
CA LEU A 89 6.11 -9.25 -7.43
C LEU A 89 6.19 -7.85 -6.80
N ARG A 90 6.81 -6.87 -7.49
CA ARG A 90 7.12 -5.53 -7.01
C ARG A 90 6.67 -4.48 -8.01
N GLN A 91 5.45 -4.65 -8.54
CA GLN A 91 4.92 -3.79 -9.61
C GLN A 91 4.57 -2.40 -9.10
N VAL A 92 4.06 -2.30 -7.86
CA VAL A 92 3.76 -1.01 -7.21
C VAL A 92 4.27 -1.04 -5.77
N HIS A 93 4.95 0.02 -5.37
CA HIS A 93 5.47 0.21 -4.01
C HIS A 93 4.61 1.21 -3.25
N LEU A 94 4.12 0.82 -2.07
CA LEU A 94 3.32 1.66 -1.18
C LEU A 94 4.07 1.93 0.12
N ILE A 95 4.00 3.19 0.61
CA ILE A 95 4.47 3.59 1.95
C ILE A 95 3.34 4.35 2.66
N HIS A 96 3.19 4.13 3.96
CA HIS A 96 2.27 4.89 4.82
C HIS A 96 2.93 6.20 5.28
N ALA A 97 2.22 7.32 5.18
CA ALA A 97 2.73 8.66 5.51
C ALA A 97 3.04 8.83 7.00
N GLU A 98 2.45 8.01 7.87
CA GLU A 98 2.73 7.95 9.30
C GLU A 98 4.21 7.63 9.58
N LEU A 99 4.88 6.91 8.67
CA LEU A 99 6.33 6.72 8.75
C LEU A 99 7.08 8.06 8.62
N PHE A 100 6.62 8.96 7.77
CA PHE A 100 7.28 10.25 7.59
C PHE A 100 7.11 11.13 8.83
N ASP A 101 5.94 11.07 9.48
CA ASP A 101 5.69 11.74 10.76
C ASP A 101 6.67 11.22 11.84
N GLU A 102 6.83 9.89 11.95
CA GLU A 102 7.78 9.25 12.86
C GLU A 102 9.24 9.64 12.56
N LEU A 103 9.61 9.71 11.28
CA LEU A 103 10.95 10.10 10.86
C LEU A 103 11.23 11.58 11.16
N ALA A 104 10.24 12.45 10.98
CA ALA A 104 10.36 13.87 11.33
C ALA A 104 10.60 14.07 12.83
N GLU A 105 9.92 13.30 13.72
CA GLU A 105 10.18 13.32 15.16
C GLU A 105 11.62 12.90 15.52
N LYS A 106 12.24 12.06 14.68
CA LYS A 106 13.65 11.64 14.81
C LYS A 106 14.64 12.59 14.13
N GLY A 107 14.17 13.69 13.54
CA GLY A 107 14.98 14.72 12.89
C GLY A 107 15.35 14.43 11.43
N PHE A 108 14.65 13.50 10.78
CA PHE A 108 14.82 13.23 9.36
C PHE A 108 13.77 14.01 8.55
N ASP A 109 14.20 14.57 7.42
CA ASP A 109 13.32 15.26 6.46
C ASP A 109 13.08 14.34 5.27
N VAL A 110 11.89 13.69 5.27
CA VAL A 110 11.48 12.74 4.24
C VAL A 110 10.08 13.07 3.76
N ALA A 111 9.93 13.29 2.48
CA ALA A 111 8.68 13.61 1.82
C ALA A 111 8.17 12.43 0.95
N PRO A 112 6.90 12.47 0.50
CA PRO A 112 6.40 11.51 -0.48
C PRO A 112 7.29 11.39 -1.71
N ALA A 113 7.53 10.14 -2.16
CA ALA A 113 8.38 9.73 -3.27
C ALA A 113 9.90 9.68 -2.97
N ASP A 114 10.37 10.25 -1.86
CA ASP A 114 11.79 10.26 -1.50
C ASP A 114 12.37 8.86 -1.29
N LEU A 115 11.58 7.94 -0.74
CA LEU A 115 12.00 6.56 -0.53
C LEU A 115 11.72 5.65 -1.75
N GLY A 116 11.27 6.23 -2.87
CA GLY A 116 11.07 5.54 -4.14
C GLY A 116 9.74 4.80 -4.26
N GLU A 117 8.77 5.12 -3.41
CA GLU A 117 7.41 4.59 -3.53
C GLU A 117 6.65 5.21 -4.71
N ASN A 118 5.62 4.47 -5.18
CA ASN A 118 4.69 4.95 -6.19
C ASN A 118 3.44 5.58 -5.57
N ILE A 119 3.03 5.10 -4.40
CA ILE A 119 1.83 5.56 -3.71
C ILE A 119 2.17 5.77 -2.24
N THR A 120 1.97 6.98 -1.76
CA THR A 120 1.98 7.31 -0.34
C THR A 120 0.55 7.26 0.17
N THR A 121 0.29 6.48 1.23
CA THR A 121 -1.04 6.31 1.82
C THR A 121 -1.11 6.91 3.20
N ARG A 122 -2.31 7.15 3.73
CA ARG A 122 -2.55 7.49 5.15
C ARG A 122 -3.77 6.77 5.68
N GLY A 123 -3.73 6.39 6.96
CA GLY A 123 -4.82 5.71 7.65
C GLY A 123 -4.92 4.21 7.36
N VAL A 124 -3.93 3.62 6.68
CA VAL A 124 -3.85 2.17 6.41
C VAL A 124 -2.63 1.58 7.11
N ASP A 125 -2.84 0.60 7.97
CA ASP A 125 -1.74 -0.20 8.52
C ASP A 125 -1.21 -1.18 7.45
N LEU A 126 -0.38 -0.64 6.54
CA LEU A 126 0.21 -1.44 5.45
C LEU A 126 1.06 -2.60 5.95
N LEU A 127 1.79 -2.41 7.07
CA LEU A 127 2.73 -3.41 7.57
C LEU A 127 2.03 -4.56 8.29
N GLY A 128 0.84 -4.31 8.83
CA GLY A 128 -0.02 -5.32 9.46
C GLY A 128 -0.86 -6.13 8.48
N LEU A 129 -0.88 -5.79 7.18
CA LEU A 129 -1.62 -6.55 6.18
C LEU A 129 -1.04 -7.97 6.03
N PRO A 130 -1.89 -8.99 5.85
CA PRO A 130 -1.43 -10.31 5.45
C PRO A 130 -1.06 -10.34 3.96
N GLN A 131 -0.21 -11.30 3.58
CA GLN A 131 0.04 -11.60 2.16
C GLN A 131 -1.27 -11.98 1.46
N GLY A 132 -1.47 -11.45 0.25
CA GLY A 132 -2.69 -11.67 -0.52
C GLY A 132 -3.84 -10.70 -0.14
N ALA A 133 -3.64 -9.77 0.80
CA ALA A 133 -4.63 -8.72 1.07
C ALA A 133 -4.85 -7.86 -0.19
N LEU A 134 -6.11 -7.57 -0.51
CA LEU A 134 -6.48 -6.71 -1.62
C LEU A 134 -6.61 -5.27 -1.13
N ILE A 135 -5.95 -4.37 -1.84
CA ILE A 135 -5.96 -2.93 -1.61
C ILE A 135 -6.70 -2.31 -2.79
N ARG A 136 -7.92 -1.87 -2.53
CA ARG A 136 -8.74 -1.18 -3.53
C ARG A 136 -8.52 0.31 -3.41
N ILE A 137 -8.24 0.98 -4.53
CA ILE A 137 -7.98 2.42 -4.58
C ILE A 137 -8.93 3.05 -5.59
N GLY A 138 -9.73 4.03 -5.14
CA GLY A 138 -10.81 4.58 -5.93
C GLY A 138 -11.80 3.50 -6.37
N ASP A 139 -12.37 3.67 -7.56
CA ASP A 139 -13.41 2.78 -8.08
C ASP A 139 -12.87 1.58 -8.89
N GLU A 140 -11.64 1.67 -9.41
CA GLU A 140 -11.17 0.75 -10.45
C GLU A 140 -9.96 -0.09 -10.01
N VAL A 141 -9.01 0.50 -9.27
CA VAL A 141 -7.71 -0.12 -9.03
C VAL A 141 -7.77 -1.15 -7.91
N VAL A 142 -7.22 -2.33 -8.18
CA VAL A 142 -7.05 -3.40 -7.21
C VAL A 142 -5.61 -3.89 -7.22
N LEU A 143 -4.94 -3.73 -6.09
CA LEU A 143 -3.61 -4.24 -5.85
C LEU A 143 -3.66 -5.41 -4.87
N GLU A 144 -2.74 -6.36 -5.01
CA GLU A 144 -2.56 -7.47 -4.07
C GLU A 144 -1.22 -7.33 -3.36
N ALA A 145 -1.23 -7.38 -2.02
CA ALA A 145 -0.02 -7.31 -1.20
C ALA A 145 0.81 -8.58 -1.35
N THR A 146 2.05 -8.43 -1.84
CA THR A 146 2.97 -9.55 -2.09
C THR A 146 4.03 -9.70 -1.01
N GLY A 147 4.49 -8.60 -0.41
CA GLY A 147 5.50 -8.67 0.64
C GLY A 147 6.06 -7.32 1.06
N LEU A 148 7.00 -7.35 2.01
CA LEU A 148 7.68 -6.16 2.51
C LEU A 148 8.79 -5.71 1.55
N ARG A 149 8.90 -4.39 1.38
CA ARG A 149 10.09 -3.81 0.77
C ARG A 149 11.30 -4.00 1.69
N ASN A 150 12.39 -4.53 1.14
CA ASN A 150 13.64 -4.62 1.88
C ASN A 150 14.38 -3.27 1.83
N PRO A 151 14.61 -2.58 2.97
CA PRO A 151 15.45 -1.41 3.03
C PRO A 151 16.86 -1.72 2.50
N CYS A 152 17.46 -0.81 1.77
CA CYS A 152 18.77 -0.99 1.18
C CYS A 152 19.70 0.19 1.47
N ALA A 153 20.98 0.03 1.16
CA ALA A 153 22.00 1.06 1.38
C ALA A 153 21.71 2.41 0.69
N GLN A 154 20.83 2.44 -0.32
CA GLN A 154 20.43 3.69 -0.96
C GLN A 154 19.68 4.63 0.01
N ILE A 155 18.96 4.08 0.99
CA ILE A 155 18.31 4.87 2.06
C ILE A 155 19.37 5.60 2.90
N GLU A 156 20.47 4.92 3.25
CA GLU A 156 21.58 5.52 3.98
C GLU A 156 22.30 6.59 3.15
N ASN A 157 22.43 6.37 1.83
CA ASN A 157 23.04 7.35 0.92
C ASN A 157 22.15 8.59 0.72
N PHE A 158 20.83 8.43 0.83
CA PHE A 158 19.87 9.54 0.75
C PHE A 158 20.01 10.46 1.96
N GLN A 159 19.99 9.87 3.17
CA GLN A 159 20.25 10.61 4.41
C GLN A 159 20.93 9.70 5.43
N ALA A 160 22.05 10.13 5.99
CA ALA A 160 22.83 9.37 6.96
C ALA A 160 21.99 9.02 8.20
N GLY A 161 22.01 7.78 8.63
CA GLY A 161 21.23 7.26 9.76
C GLY A 161 19.79 6.86 9.43
N LEU A 162 19.26 7.24 8.26
CA LEU A 162 17.88 6.96 7.86
C LEU A 162 17.61 5.46 7.70
N LEU A 163 18.61 4.70 7.25
CA LEU A 163 18.47 3.23 7.13
C LEU A 163 18.12 2.59 8.48
N ASN A 164 18.76 3.02 9.57
CA ASN A 164 18.42 2.55 10.90
C ASN A 164 17.05 3.04 11.37
N ALA A 165 16.66 4.27 11.02
CA ALA A 165 15.39 4.87 11.43
C ALA A 165 14.17 4.18 10.79
N VAL A 166 14.31 3.58 9.58
CA VAL A 166 13.26 2.78 8.92
C VAL A 166 13.28 1.29 9.32
N LEU A 167 14.12 0.93 10.26
CA LEU A 167 14.17 -0.39 10.89
C LEU A 167 13.79 -0.27 12.36
N ASP A 168 13.13 -1.31 12.88
CA ASP A 168 12.76 -1.40 14.28
C ASP A 168 12.84 -2.87 14.74
N ARG A 169 12.57 -3.11 16.01
CA ARG A 169 12.46 -4.46 16.56
C ARG A 169 11.22 -4.58 17.42
N THR A 170 10.54 -5.71 17.25
CA THR A 170 9.48 -6.09 18.19
C THR A 170 10.05 -6.35 19.59
N PRO A 171 9.23 -6.40 20.65
CA PRO A 171 9.68 -6.82 21.98
C PRO A 171 10.37 -8.17 22.00
N ASP A 172 10.02 -9.09 21.10
CA ASP A 172 10.61 -10.42 20.95
C ASP A 172 11.87 -10.42 20.09
N GLY A 173 12.31 -9.22 19.61
CA GLY A 173 13.54 -9.02 18.84
C GLY A 173 13.42 -9.25 17.33
N GLU A 174 12.25 -9.55 16.79
CA GLU A 174 12.03 -9.63 15.34
C GLU A 174 12.31 -8.28 14.66
N LEU A 175 12.96 -8.31 13.51
CA LEU A 175 13.25 -7.11 12.73
C LEU A 175 12.01 -6.61 11.99
N VAL A 176 11.56 -5.41 12.32
CA VAL A 176 10.47 -4.68 11.62
C VAL A 176 11.07 -3.82 10.53
N ARG A 177 10.56 -3.95 9.29
CA ARG A 177 10.96 -3.17 8.11
C ARG A 177 9.86 -2.20 7.75
N LYS A 178 10.08 -0.90 7.99
CA LYS A 178 9.06 0.14 7.84
C LYS A 178 9.01 0.80 6.45
N SER A 179 9.85 0.38 5.51
CA SER A 179 9.94 1.00 4.17
C SER A 179 8.78 0.62 3.24
N GLY A 180 7.64 0.19 3.79
CA GLY A 180 6.43 -0.10 3.04
C GLY A 180 6.37 -1.51 2.46
N ILE A 181 5.39 -1.70 1.59
CA ILE A 181 5.04 -2.98 0.98
C ILE A 181 5.11 -2.95 -0.53
N MET A 182 5.27 -4.12 -1.10
CA MET A 182 5.22 -4.36 -2.55
C MET A 182 3.90 -5.03 -2.91
N THR A 183 3.41 -4.72 -4.10
CA THR A 183 2.15 -5.24 -4.61
C THR A 183 2.26 -5.62 -6.09
N ILE A 184 1.33 -6.47 -6.54
CA ILE A 184 1.01 -6.69 -7.95
C ILE A 184 -0.34 -6.07 -8.28
N VAL A 185 -0.58 -5.80 -9.57
CA VAL A 185 -1.79 -5.16 -10.06
C VAL A 185 -2.76 -6.20 -10.59
N LEU A 186 -3.90 -6.37 -9.94
CA LEU A 186 -4.99 -7.25 -10.39
C LEU A 186 -5.96 -6.51 -11.32
N ALA A 187 -6.26 -5.24 -11.03
CA ALA A 187 -7.04 -4.36 -11.90
C ALA A 187 -6.38 -2.99 -11.97
N GLY A 188 -6.22 -2.48 -13.17
CA GLY A 188 -5.62 -1.18 -13.45
C GLY A 188 -6.65 -0.05 -13.47
N GLY A 189 -6.17 1.19 -13.54
CA GLY A 189 -6.97 2.41 -13.56
C GLY A 189 -6.12 3.63 -13.24
N MET A 190 -6.76 4.77 -13.01
CA MET A 190 -6.10 6.00 -12.60
C MET A 190 -6.06 6.10 -11.07
N VAL A 191 -4.96 6.62 -10.52
CA VAL A 191 -4.81 6.91 -9.10
C VAL A 191 -4.25 8.31 -8.91
N LYS A 192 -4.82 9.05 -7.98
CA LYS A 192 -4.41 10.40 -7.60
C LYS A 192 -4.54 10.62 -6.10
N ALA A 193 -4.06 11.74 -5.60
CA ALA A 193 -4.28 12.15 -4.22
C ALA A 193 -5.79 12.21 -3.89
N ASP A 194 -6.12 11.93 -2.64
CA ASP A 194 -7.47 11.87 -2.05
C ASP A 194 -8.32 10.67 -2.51
N ASP A 195 -7.84 9.79 -3.39
CA ASP A 195 -8.54 8.55 -3.71
C ASP A 195 -8.66 7.69 -2.44
N ALA A 196 -9.88 7.22 -2.19
CA ALA A 196 -10.18 6.38 -1.02
C ALA A 196 -9.52 4.99 -1.16
N ILE A 197 -9.07 4.45 -0.02
CA ILE A 197 -8.49 3.10 0.05
C ILE A 197 -9.38 2.23 0.93
N THR A 198 -9.70 1.04 0.44
CA THR A 198 -10.35 -0.01 1.23
C THR A 198 -9.54 -1.30 1.18
N ILE A 199 -9.59 -2.06 2.27
CA ILE A 199 -8.84 -3.32 2.41
C ILE A 199 -9.82 -4.49 2.46
N GLU A 200 -9.49 -5.53 1.70
CA GLU A 200 -10.17 -6.82 1.73
C GLU A 200 -9.14 -7.89 2.12
N LEU A 201 -9.39 -8.58 3.23
CA LEU A 201 -8.46 -9.59 3.73
C LEU A 201 -8.65 -10.91 2.97
N PRO A 202 -7.57 -11.68 2.72
CA PRO A 202 -7.68 -13.00 2.11
C PRO A 202 -8.38 -13.99 3.07
N PRO A 203 -8.80 -15.16 2.57
CA PRO A 203 -9.28 -16.24 3.44
C PRO A 203 -8.22 -16.68 4.47
N LEU A 204 -8.68 -17.15 5.62
CA LEU A 204 -7.82 -17.75 6.64
C LEU A 204 -7.20 -19.08 6.15
N PRO A 205 -5.97 -19.40 6.63
CA PRO A 205 -5.14 -18.69 7.59
C PRO A 205 -4.41 -17.50 6.97
N HIS A 206 -4.23 -16.41 7.72
CA HIS A 206 -3.44 -15.27 7.29
C HIS A 206 -1.94 -15.53 7.48
N HIS A 207 -1.15 -15.17 6.49
CA HIS A 207 0.31 -15.20 6.55
C HIS A 207 0.86 -13.78 6.58
N LYS A 208 1.80 -13.50 7.48
CA LYS A 208 2.44 -12.19 7.55
C LYS A 208 3.25 -11.91 6.27
N LEU A 209 3.39 -10.64 5.92
CA LEU A 209 4.21 -10.24 4.79
C LEU A 209 5.68 -10.59 5.04
N GLU A 210 6.24 -11.36 4.13
CA GLU A 210 7.66 -11.65 4.06
C GLU A 210 8.36 -10.68 3.11
N ARG A 211 9.68 -10.63 3.17
CA ARG A 211 10.50 -9.83 2.25
C ARG A 211 10.46 -10.39 0.83
N VAL A 212 10.08 -9.58 -0.16
CA VAL A 212 10.08 -9.92 -1.60
C VAL A 212 11.17 -9.19 -2.38
#